data_c92077f6c7dc24c5ef1e31d215df820e
#
_entry.id   c92077f6c7dc24c5ef1e31d215df820e
#
_cell.length_a   1.000
_cell.length_b   1.000
_cell.length_c   1.000
_cell.angle_alpha   90.00
_cell.angle_beta   90.00
_cell.angle_gamma   90.00
#
_symmetry.space_group_name_H-M   'P 1'
#
loop_
_entity.id
_entity.type
_entity.pdbx_description
1 polymer ?
#
loop_
_entity_poly.entity_id
_entity_poly.type
_entity_poly.pdbx_seq_one_letter_code
_entity_poly.pdbx_strand_id
1 'polypeptide(L)'
;MSIAPAEKLRNFIGLSSFQMLAMFRRGLFYSFLTIYLRHYLGLSVTETTLFATGPMVMNVLFQTFTWGPLSDRWQLRRSFIIAGELLAAAGTVVVWYAHLRTDSLHLAGYIIILGLSIVEIFWSMSNVGWSALISDLYPAKSRNAIQGSLSSVGGLGRIIGVWIGGLLYDGYGQAYAGWGFHQGALFFVAAGVMLISVFPLLLLPEGGIQKKDHPEDANRNSTGDSSARVFIIFLVAMTFINFGRNSIAVIFPQYLVLESGFAVSSTTLSYIVNMQSAAIMLTGVLAGWISRRTGDAPALLIGTALTIVALFVMAITACLPLIYICNFFRGISEVLIFSSSYACASILIPPENRARLFGLFNATFFLSWWLPGQTKQSPTGSPFASPPSSP
;
A
#
# COMPACT_ATOMS: atom_id res chain seq x y z
N MET A 1 -33.81 3.79 1.49
CA MET A 1 -33.90 3.63 2.95
C MET A 1 -32.63 4.22 3.54
N SER A 2 -32.68 5.30 4.33
CA SER A 2 -31.46 5.84 4.94
C SER A 2 -31.00 4.86 6.00
N ILE A 3 -29.74 4.38 5.88
CA ILE A 3 -29.08 3.58 6.91
C ILE A 3 -29.17 4.33 8.25
N ALA A 4 -29.55 3.65 9.31
CA ALA A 4 -29.65 4.24 10.65
C ALA A 4 -28.30 4.87 11.08
N PRO A 5 -28.29 6.03 11.78
CA PRO A 5 -27.05 6.69 12.20
C PRO A 5 -26.11 5.77 12.98
N ALA A 6 -26.63 4.91 13.84
CA ALA A 6 -25.88 3.93 14.60
C ALA A 6 -25.17 2.89 13.72
N GLU A 7 -25.81 2.45 12.64
CA GLU A 7 -25.23 1.50 11.69
C GLU A 7 -24.12 2.15 10.85
N LYS A 8 -24.28 3.41 10.44
CA LYS A 8 -23.23 4.18 9.76
C LYS A 8 -21.99 4.32 10.65
N LEU A 9 -22.19 4.62 11.92
CA LEU A 9 -21.09 4.75 12.88
C LEU A 9 -20.37 3.41 13.09
N ARG A 10 -21.13 2.32 13.28
CA ARG A 10 -20.57 0.96 13.42
C ARG A 10 -19.74 0.57 12.22
N ASN A 11 -20.24 0.79 11.01
CA ASN A 11 -19.53 0.48 9.77
C ASN A 11 -18.25 1.33 9.62
N PHE A 12 -18.32 2.61 9.96
CA PHE A 12 -17.14 3.49 9.91
C PHE A 12 -16.09 3.07 10.95
N ILE A 13 -16.48 2.69 12.17
CA ILE A 13 -15.55 2.18 13.20
C ILE A 13 -14.89 0.89 12.72
N GLY A 14 -15.65 -0.07 12.19
CA GLY A 14 -15.11 -1.32 11.67
C GLY A 14 -14.08 -1.10 10.56
N LEU A 15 -14.41 -0.25 9.57
CA LEU A 15 -13.52 0.09 8.46
C LEU A 15 -12.27 0.83 8.94
N SER A 16 -12.42 1.82 9.82
CA SER A 16 -11.30 2.63 10.33
C SER A 16 -10.34 1.80 11.17
N SER A 17 -10.86 0.93 12.03
CA SER A 17 -10.03 0.03 12.85
C SER A 17 -9.25 -0.96 11.99
N PHE A 18 -9.90 -1.57 10.99
CA PHE A 18 -9.21 -2.44 10.03
C PHE A 18 -8.11 -1.69 9.28
N GLN A 19 -8.43 -0.51 8.72
CA GLN A 19 -7.47 0.31 7.98
C GLN A 19 -6.26 0.71 8.84
N MET A 20 -6.50 1.08 10.10
CA MET A 20 -5.44 1.41 11.05
C MET A 20 -4.50 0.23 11.26
N LEU A 21 -5.04 -0.97 11.53
CA LEU A 21 -4.26 -2.18 11.73
C LEU A 21 -3.49 -2.61 10.47
N ALA A 22 -4.14 -2.54 9.30
CA ALA A 22 -3.49 -2.85 8.03
C ALA A 22 -2.31 -1.92 7.73
N MET A 23 -2.46 -0.61 7.99
CA MET A 23 -1.39 0.36 7.77
C MET A 23 -0.32 0.32 8.87
N PHE A 24 -0.68 0.02 10.11
CA PHE A 24 0.27 -0.30 11.19
C PHE A 24 1.21 -1.44 10.77
N ARG A 25 0.64 -2.55 10.31
CA ARG A 25 1.42 -3.70 9.82
C ARG A 25 2.33 -3.32 8.66
N ARG A 26 1.85 -2.53 7.69
CA ARG A 26 2.67 -2.04 6.57
C ARG A 26 3.84 -1.20 7.07
N GLY A 27 3.62 -0.29 8.00
CA GLY A 27 4.68 0.51 8.61
C GLY A 27 5.69 -0.33 9.36
N LEU A 28 5.22 -1.26 10.20
CA LEU A 28 6.05 -2.12 11.02
C LEU A 28 6.93 -3.06 10.19
N PHE A 29 6.37 -3.70 9.17
CA PHE A 29 7.03 -4.79 8.47
C PHE A 29 7.81 -4.31 7.24
N TYR A 30 7.16 -3.64 6.31
CA TYR A 30 7.77 -3.32 5.01
C TYR A 30 8.80 -2.19 5.07
N SER A 31 8.74 -1.30 6.06
CA SER A 31 9.73 -0.22 6.19
C SER A 31 11.14 -0.74 6.48
N PHE A 32 11.27 -1.88 7.14
CA PHE A 32 12.55 -2.44 7.56
C PHE A 32 12.96 -3.70 6.81
N LEU A 33 12.04 -4.35 6.10
CA LEU A 33 12.32 -5.61 5.42
C LEU A 33 13.39 -5.47 4.33
N THR A 34 13.37 -4.40 3.55
CA THR A 34 14.39 -4.15 2.51
C THR A 34 15.77 -3.94 3.11
N ILE A 35 15.85 -3.34 4.29
CA ILE A 35 17.10 -3.17 5.04
C ILE A 35 17.59 -4.54 5.53
N TYR A 36 16.71 -5.38 6.06
CA TYR A 36 17.03 -6.73 6.48
C TYR A 36 17.55 -7.60 5.32
N LEU A 37 16.85 -7.60 4.19
CA LEU A 37 17.27 -8.33 2.99
C LEU A 37 18.67 -7.91 2.51
N ARG A 38 18.98 -6.62 2.54
CA ARG A 38 20.24 -6.09 2.05
C ARG A 38 21.38 -6.23 3.06
N HIS A 39 21.18 -5.71 4.29
CA HIS A 39 22.26 -5.56 5.25
C HIS A 39 22.50 -6.81 6.09
N TYR A 40 21.46 -7.59 6.38
CA TYR A 40 21.61 -8.82 7.17
C TYR A 40 21.78 -10.06 6.30
N LEU A 41 20.94 -10.21 5.27
CA LEU A 41 20.99 -11.37 4.38
C LEU A 41 21.95 -11.21 3.20
N GLY A 42 22.52 -10.04 3.00
CA GLY A 42 23.57 -9.78 2.01
C GLY A 42 23.09 -9.74 0.55
N LEU A 43 21.81 -9.54 0.29
CA LEU A 43 21.30 -9.44 -1.06
C LEU A 43 21.76 -8.14 -1.74
N SER A 44 21.99 -8.19 -3.05
CA SER A 44 22.28 -7.03 -3.87
C SER A 44 21.06 -6.10 -3.99
N VAL A 45 21.26 -4.86 -4.45
CA VAL A 45 20.16 -3.91 -4.71
C VAL A 45 19.18 -4.48 -5.72
N THR A 46 19.68 -5.12 -6.77
CA THR A 46 18.85 -5.73 -7.81
C THR A 46 17.99 -6.86 -7.24
N GLU A 47 18.56 -7.71 -6.40
CA GLU A 47 17.81 -8.79 -5.75
C GLU A 47 16.79 -8.28 -4.77
N THR A 48 17.09 -7.22 -4.00
CA THR A 48 16.09 -6.58 -3.13
C THR A 48 14.95 -5.94 -3.90
N THR A 49 15.16 -5.50 -5.15
CA THR A 49 14.07 -5.00 -6.00
C THR A 49 13.12 -6.11 -6.48
N LEU A 50 13.57 -7.37 -6.53
CA LEU A 50 12.68 -8.51 -6.78
C LEU A 50 11.60 -8.65 -5.71
N PHE A 51 11.91 -8.24 -4.48
CA PHE A 51 10.92 -8.17 -3.41
C PHE A 51 9.79 -7.17 -3.70
N ALA A 52 10.08 -6.07 -4.35
CA ALA A 52 9.03 -5.14 -4.78
C ALA A 52 8.25 -5.68 -6.01
N THR A 53 8.93 -6.37 -6.91
CA THR A 53 8.35 -6.82 -8.20
C THR A 53 7.53 -8.12 -8.04
N GLY A 54 8.06 -9.14 -7.37
CA GLY A 54 7.44 -10.46 -7.26
C GLY A 54 6.04 -10.41 -6.63
N PRO A 55 5.89 -9.88 -5.41
CA PRO A 55 4.59 -9.70 -4.77
C PRO A 55 3.61 -8.89 -5.62
N MET A 56 4.07 -7.82 -6.31
CA MET A 56 3.20 -6.97 -7.13
C MET A 56 2.65 -7.70 -8.35
N VAL A 57 3.47 -8.51 -9.01
CA VAL A 57 3.01 -9.36 -10.13
C VAL A 57 1.94 -10.34 -9.65
N MET A 58 2.17 -11.03 -8.55
CA MET A 58 1.18 -11.95 -7.96
C MET A 58 -0.10 -11.22 -7.58
N ASN A 59 0.02 -10.04 -6.97
CA ASN A 59 -1.14 -9.21 -6.63
C ASN A 59 -1.99 -8.90 -7.87
N VAL A 60 -1.40 -8.36 -8.94
CA VAL A 60 -2.11 -7.99 -10.17
C VAL A 60 -2.78 -9.21 -10.81
N LEU A 61 -2.06 -10.31 -10.95
CA LEU A 61 -2.59 -11.52 -11.59
C LEU A 61 -3.78 -12.09 -10.82
N PHE A 62 -3.61 -12.33 -9.54
CA PHE A 62 -4.66 -12.96 -8.74
C PHE A 62 -5.84 -12.03 -8.46
N GLN A 63 -5.58 -10.75 -8.23
CA GLN A 63 -6.63 -9.75 -8.02
C GLN A 63 -7.54 -9.62 -9.24
N THR A 64 -6.94 -9.57 -10.43
CA THR A 64 -7.68 -9.33 -11.68
C THR A 64 -8.36 -10.57 -12.22
N PHE A 65 -7.65 -11.71 -12.24
CA PHE A 65 -8.10 -12.90 -12.95
C PHE A 65 -8.73 -13.97 -12.06
N THR A 66 -8.44 -13.97 -10.76
CA THR A 66 -8.94 -14.99 -9.83
C THR A 66 -9.93 -14.40 -8.83
N TRP A 67 -9.45 -13.53 -7.93
CA TRP A 67 -10.25 -13.07 -6.81
C TRP A 67 -11.34 -12.07 -7.21
N GLY A 68 -11.08 -11.21 -8.19
CA GLY A 68 -12.08 -10.26 -8.69
C GLY A 68 -13.32 -10.96 -9.21
N PRO A 69 -13.21 -11.83 -10.24
CA PRO A 69 -14.34 -12.61 -10.76
C PRO A 69 -15.03 -13.47 -9.70
N LEU A 70 -14.24 -14.09 -8.81
CA LEU A 70 -14.78 -14.95 -7.76
C LEU A 70 -15.58 -14.14 -6.72
N SER A 71 -15.06 -12.99 -6.30
CA SER A 71 -15.72 -12.07 -5.40
C SER A 71 -17.01 -11.50 -6.01
N ASP A 72 -17.03 -11.22 -7.33
CA ASP A 72 -18.22 -10.75 -8.03
C ASP A 72 -19.28 -11.85 -8.17
N ARG A 73 -18.86 -13.09 -8.37
CA ARG A 73 -19.77 -14.25 -8.45
C ARG A 73 -20.40 -14.59 -7.10
N TRP A 74 -19.61 -14.60 -6.03
CA TRP A 74 -20.07 -15.00 -4.69
C TRP A 74 -20.66 -13.85 -3.89
N GLN A 75 -20.35 -12.60 -4.21
CA GLN A 75 -20.81 -11.39 -3.52
C GLN A 75 -20.45 -11.37 -2.01
N LEU A 76 -19.42 -12.13 -1.61
CA LEU A 76 -18.97 -12.30 -0.21
C LEU A 76 -17.77 -11.40 0.07
N ARG A 77 -17.96 -10.05 0.11
CA ARG A 77 -16.87 -9.07 0.20
C ARG A 77 -16.10 -9.16 1.53
N ARG A 78 -16.84 -9.13 2.65
CA ARG A 78 -16.25 -9.23 4.00
C ARG A 78 -15.54 -10.56 4.20
N SER A 79 -16.18 -11.66 3.83
CA SER A 79 -15.62 -13.01 3.97
C SER A 79 -14.33 -13.17 3.17
N PHE A 80 -14.21 -12.53 2.00
CA PHE A 80 -12.97 -12.48 1.22
C PHE A 80 -11.85 -11.75 1.96
N ILE A 81 -12.16 -10.62 2.61
CA ILE A 81 -11.15 -9.89 3.40
C ILE A 81 -10.67 -10.78 4.55
N ILE A 82 -11.60 -11.39 5.30
CA ILE A 82 -11.27 -12.25 6.45
C ILE A 82 -10.43 -13.44 6.01
N ALA A 83 -10.83 -14.16 4.98
CA ALA A 83 -10.09 -15.32 4.47
C ALA A 83 -8.69 -14.92 3.99
N GLY A 84 -8.59 -13.79 3.26
CA GLY A 84 -7.32 -13.24 2.79
C GLY A 84 -6.37 -12.92 3.93
N GLU A 85 -6.84 -12.24 5.00
CA GLU A 85 -6.01 -11.90 6.17
C GLU A 85 -5.58 -13.16 6.95
N LEU A 86 -6.47 -14.14 7.14
CA LEU A 86 -6.14 -15.39 7.85
C LEU A 86 -5.09 -16.21 7.10
N LEU A 87 -5.26 -16.40 5.77
CA LEU A 87 -4.32 -17.14 4.95
C LEU A 87 -2.98 -16.40 4.84
N ALA A 88 -3.00 -15.08 4.73
CA ALA A 88 -1.78 -14.27 4.71
C ALA A 88 -1.04 -14.32 6.06
N ALA A 89 -1.74 -14.31 7.19
CA ALA A 89 -1.15 -14.47 8.51
C ALA A 89 -0.43 -15.82 8.65
N ALA A 90 -1.10 -16.90 8.29
CA ALA A 90 -0.51 -18.24 8.30
C ALA A 90 0.70 -18.34 7.38
N GLY A 91 0.57 -17.83 6.14
CA GLY A 91 1.67 -17.79 5.17
C GLY A 91 2.88 -16.99 5.67
N THR A 92 2.66 -15.86 6.35
CA THR A 92 3.72 -15.03 6.92
C THR A 92 4.54 -15.80 7.97
N VAL A 93 3.89 -16.59 8.83
CA VAL A 93 4.57 -17.45 9.82
C VAL A 93 5.32 -18.58 9.12
N VAL A 94 4.75 -19.20 8.09
CA VAL A 94 5.40 -20.25 7.30
C VAL A 94 6.67 -19.71 6.62
N VAL A 95 6.63 -18.49 6.06
CA VAL A 95 7.81 -17.86 5.46
C VAL A 95 8.92 -17.66 6.48
N TRP A 96 8.59 -17.17 7.69
CA TRP A 96 9.57 -17.05 8.76
C TRP A 96 10.20 -18.39 9.10
N TYR A 97 9.41 -19.43 9.29
CA TYR A 97 9.90 -20.76 9.61
C TYR A 97 10.79 -21.33 8.48
N ALA A 98 10.39 -21.14 7.23
CA ALA A 98 11.13 -21.64 6.08
C ALA A 98 12.50 -20.96 5.93
N HIS A 99 12.60 -19.63 6.12
CA HIS A 99 13.86 -18.92 5.96
C HIS A 99 14.89 -19.26 7.06
N LEU A 100 14.44 -19.65 8.25
CA LEU A 100 15.33 -20.10 9.33
C LEU A 100 15.92 -21.51 9.11
N ARG A 101 15.31 -22.32 8.23
CA ARG A 101 15.74 -23.70 7.98
C ARG A 101 16.89 -23.83 6.98
N THR A 102 17.33 -22.71 6.43
CA THR A 102 18.42 -22.72 5.46
C THR A 102 19.70 -22.19 6.08
N ASP A 103 20.82 -22.86 5.78
CA ASP A 103 22.16 -22.48 6.25
C ASP A 103 22.75 -21.31 5.46
N SER A 104 22.20 -21.00 4.27
CA SER A 104 22.64 -19.90 3.43
C SER A 104 21.81 -18.67 3.65
N LEU A 105 22.41 -17.56 4.15
CA LEU A 105 21.76 -16.28 4.31
C LEU A 105 21.18 -15.76 3.00
N HIS A 106 21.89 -15.95 1.90
CA HIS A 106 21.45 -15.52 0.58
C HIS A 106 20.20 -16.29 0.11
N LEU A 107 20.15 -17.61 0.33
CA LEU A 107 18.98 -18.44 0.04
C LEU A 107 17.79 -18.06 0.95
N ALA A 108 18.06 -17.74 2.22
CA ALA A 108 17.04 -17.24 3.15
C ALA A 108 16.34 -15.98 2.60
N GLY A 109 17.09 -15.07 1.98
CA GLY A 109 16.55 -13.89 1.32
C GLY A 109 15.60 -14.22 0.17
N TYR A 110 15.96 -15.17 -0.70
CA TYR A 110 15.07 -15.64 -1.77
C TYR A 110 13.82 -16.35 -1.24
N ILE A 111 13.95 -17.12 -0.16
CA ILE A 111 12.78 -17.76 0.50
C ILE A 111 11.80 -16.68 0.99
N ILE A 112 12.31 -15.60 1.58
CA ILE A 112 11.45 -14.48 2.00
C ILE A 112 10.78 -13.82 0.79
N ILE A 113 11.54 -13.51 -0.27
CA ILE A 113 11.00 -12.85 -1.48
C ILE A 113 9.91 -13.69 -2.14
N LEU A 114 10.20 -14.98 -2.38
CA LEU A 114 9.26 -15.90 -3.02
C LEU A 114 8.07 -16.21 -2.10
N GLY A 115 8.36 -16.47 -0.82
CA GLY A 115 7.32 -16.74 0.17
C GLY A 115 6.34 -15.59 0.35
N LEU A 116 6.83 -14.36 0.46
CA LEU A 116 5.96 -13.19 0.54
C LEU A 116 5.24 -12.90 -0.78
N SER A 117 5.81 -13.29 -1.92
CA SER A 117 5.09 -13.24 -3.20
C SER A 117 3.89 -14.21 -3.21
N ILE A 118 4.01 -15.36 -2.58
CA ILE A 118 2.89 -16.30 -2.39
C ILE A 118 1.88 -15.72 -1.38
N VAL A 119 2.33 -15.16 -0.28
CA VAL A 119 1.46 -14.50 0.71
C VAL A 119 0.65 -13.37 0.09
N GLU A 120 1.24 -12.63 -0.87
CA GLU A 120 0.56 -11.56 -1.59
C GLU A 120 -0.64 -12.04 -2.41
N ILE A 121 -0.66 -13.32 -2.84
CA ILE A 121 -1.83 -13.93 -3.47
C ILE A 121 -3.06 -13.84 -2.56
N PHE A 122 -2.88 -14.20 -1.29
CA PHE A 122 -3.96 -14.13 -0.30
C PHE A 122 -4.28 -12.68 0.09
N TRP A 123 -3.28 -11.83 0.15
CA TRP A 123 -3.48 -10.42 0.44
C TRP A 123 -4.22 -9.69 -0.67
N SER A 124 -3.99 -10.06 -1.93
CA SER A 124 -4.73 -9.51 -3.06
C SER A 124 -6.23 -9.85 -2.98
N MET A 125 -6.60 -10.99 -2.38
CA MET A 125 -7.98 -11.35 -2.06
C MET A 125 -8.61 -10.35 -1.07
N SER A 126 -7.89 -10.00 0.02
CA SER A 126 -8.32 -8.97 0.97
C SER A 126 -8.49 -7.60 0.30
N ASN A 127 -7.54 -7.18 -0.54
CA ASN A 127 -7.57 -5.89 -1.23
C ASN A 127 -8.79 -5.74 -2.16
N VAL A 128 -9.13 -6.79 -2.92
CA VAL A 128 -10.33 -6.80 -3.79
C VAL A 128 -11.60 -6.68 -2.96
N GLY A 129 -11.73 -7.51 -1.93
CA GLY A 129 -12.87 -7.46 -1.01
C GLY A 129 -13.03 -6.08 -0.39
N TRP A 130 -11.95 -5.47 0.07
CA TRP A 130 -11.92 -4.13 0.67
C TRP A 130 -12.44 -3.05 -0.27
N SER A 131 -11.90 -2.99 -1.49
CA SER A 131 -12.27 -1.98 -2.47
C SER A 131 -13.75 -2.09 -2.89
N ALA A 132 -14.21 -3.32 -3.08
CA ALA A 132 -15.60 -3.59 -3.41
C ALA A 132 -16.54 -3.28 -2.24
N LEU A 133 -16.18 -3.68 -1.00
CA LEU A 133 -16.99 -3.46 0.20
C LEU A 133 -17.24 -1.97 0.46
N ILE A 134 -16.21 -1.12 0.39
CA ILE A 134 -16.37 0.33 0.56
C ILE A 134 -17.34 0.88 -0.49
N SER A 135 -17.22 0.42 -1.74
CA SER A 135 -18.09 0.87 -2.81
C SER A 135 -19.53 0.39 -2.67
N ASP A 136 -19.75 -0.77 -2.04
CA ASP A 136 -21.09 -1.29 -1.74
C ASP A 136 -21.75 -0.60 -0.55
N LEU A 137 -20.96 -0.21 0.48
CA LEU A 137 -21.47 0.41 1.70
C LEU A 137 -21.76 1.90 1.57
N TYR A 138 -21.08 2.62 0.68
CA TYR A 138 -21.17 4.08 0.61
C TYR A 138 -21.57 4.57 -0.79
N PRO A 139 -22.52 5.54 -0.86
CA PRO A 139 -22.91 6.16 -2.12
C PRO A 139 -21.74 6.93 -2.74
N ALA A 140 -21.71 7.04 -4.07
CA ALA A 140 -20.62 7.64 -4.86
C ALA A 140 -20.17 9.01 -4.32
N LYS A 141 -21.11 9.89 -3.96
CA LYS A 141 -20.85 11.24 -3.44
C LYS A 141 -20.04 11.28 -2.13
N SER A 142 -20.06 10.21 -1.32
CA SER A 142 -19.38 10.17 -0.01
C SER A 142 -18.09 9.35 -0.03
N ARG A 143 -17.83 8.56 -1.09
CA ARG A 143 -16.69 7.63 -1.16
C ARG A 143 -15.35 8.33 -1.02
N ASN A 144 -15.17 9.50 -1.65
CA ASN A 144 -13.93 10.27 -1.52
C ASN A 144 -13.69 10.72 -0.07
N ALA A 145 -14.71 11.27 0.60
CA ALA A 145 -14.59 11.70 1.99
C ALA A 145 -14.30 10.53 2.93
N ILE A 146 -14.96 9.38 2.73
CA ILE A 146 -14.69 8.16 3.48
C ILE A 146 -13.27 7.66 3.24
N GLN A 147 -12.83 7.58 1.97
CA GLN A 147 -11.49 7.15 1.62
C GLN A 147 -10.41 8.08 2.20
N GLY A 148 -10.64 9.40 2.17
CA GLY A 148 -9.76 10.38 2.80
C GLY A 148 -9.67 10.19 4.32
N SER A 149 -10.82 9.98 5.00
CA SER A 149 -10.84 9.71 6.44
C SER A 149 -10.13 8.40 6.80
N LEU A 150 -10.34 7.34 6.01
CA LEU A 150 -9.63 6.07 6.17
C LEU A 150 -8.12 6.24 5.94
N SER A 151 -7.71 7.09 4.99
CA SER A 151 -6.30 7.41 4.77
C SER A 151 -5.67 8.12 5.97
N SER A 152 -6.40 9.06 6.62
CA SER A 152 -5.92 9.72 7.85
C SER A 152 -5.69 8.73 8.99
N VAL A 153 -6.67 7.85 9.24
CA VAL A 153 -6.55 6.82 10.28
C VAL A 153 -5.43 5.83 9.93
N GLY A 154 -5.31 5.47 8.67
CA GLY A 154 -4.22 4.63 8.16
C GLY A 154 -2.85 5.28 8.33
N GLY A 155 -2.74 6.60 8.08
CA GLY A 155 -1.52 7.37 8.31
C GLY A 155 -1.04 7.30 9.76
N LEU A 156 -1.96 7.44 10.72
CA LEU A 156 -1.67 7.25 12.14
C LEU A 156 -1.18 5.83 12.43
N GLY A 157 -1.89 4.82 11.93
CA GLY A 157 -1.48 3.41 12.09
C GLY A 157 -0.07 3.17 11.55
N ARG A 158 0.25 3.73 10.36
CA ARG A 158 1.58 3.59 9.74
C ARG A 158 2.68 4.24 10.58
N ILE A 159 2.47 5.43 11.13
CA ILE A 159 3.45 6.12 12.00
C ILE A 159 3.77 5.25 13.22
N ILE A 160 2.74 4.75 13.91
CA ILE A 160 2.92 3.88 15.08
C ILE A 160 3.63 2.59 14.67
N GLY A 161 3.25 2.00 13.53
CA GLY A 161 3.86 0.80 12.99
C GLY A 161 5.35 0.97 12.67
N VAL A 162 5.74 2.06 12.00
CA VAL A 162 7.14 2.37 11.71
C VAL A 162 7.95 2.55 12.99
N TRP A 163 7.39 3.24 13.97
CA TRP A 163 8.06 3.47 15.25
C TRP A 163 8.31 2.14 16.01
N ILE A 164 7.27 1.34 16.18
CA ILE A 164 7.38 0.03 16.84
C ILE A 164 8.27 -0.93 16.02
N GLY A 165 8.16 -0.90 14.69
CA GLY A 165 9.00 -1.68 13.80
C GLY A 165 10.49 -1.38 13.96
N GLY A 166 10.84 -0.09 14.11
CA GLY A 166 12.20 0.35 14.39
C GLY A 166 12.72 -0.18 15.73
N LEU A 167 11.92 -0.07 16.79
CA LEU A 167 12.28 -0.60 18.11
C LEU A 167 12.48 -2.14 18.10
N LEU A 168 11.64 -2.86 17.36
CA LEU A 168 11.75 -4.30 17.27
C LEU A 168 12.86 -4.76 16.32
N TYR A 169 13.28 -3.92 15.37
CA TYR A 169 14.25 -4.29 14.35
C TYR A 169 15.62 -4.68 14.94
N ASP A 170 16.06 -3.96 15.96
CA ASP A 170 17.33 -4.16 16.67
C ASP A 170 17.16 -4.62 18.13
N GLY A 171 15.97 -5.10 18.50
CA GLY A 171 15.66 -5.56 19.83
C GLY A 171 15.78 -4.47 20.89
N TYR A 172 15.20 -3.32 20.65
CA TYR A 172 15.28 -2.13 21.51
C TYR A 172 16.71 -1.60 21.69
N GLY A 173 17.57 -1.76 20.67
CA GLY A 173 18.98 -1.38 20.73
C GLY A 173 19.85 -2.32 21.58
N GLN A 174 19.31 -3.44 22.06
CA GLN A 174 20.00 -4.41 22.89
C GLN A 174 20.49 -5.65 22.12
N ALA A 175 20.08 -5.76 20.84
CA ALA A 175 20.45 -6.87 19.97
C ALA A 175 21.18 -6.35 18.71
N TYR A 176 21.26 -7.17 17.67
CA TYR A 176 21.87 -6.80 16.40
C TYR A 176 20.83 -6.30 15.38
N ALA A 177 21.28 -5.51 14.41
CA ALA A 177 20.42 -5.03 13.33
C ALA A 177 19.85 -6.21 12.53
N GLY A 178 18.50 -6.27 12.40
CA GLY A 178 17.79 -7.39 11.78
C GLY A 178 17.30 -8.47 12.76
N TRP A 179 17.60 -8.36 14.05
CA TRP A 179 17.15 -9.28 15.08
C TRP A 179 15.63 -9.56 14.99
N GLY A 180 14.84 -8.50 14.83
CA GLY A 180 13.39 -8.61 14.80
C GLY A 180 12.84 -9.48 13.67
N PHE A 181 13.51 -9.52 12.51
CA PHE A 181 13.16 -10.44 11.43
C PHE A 181 13.76 -11.82 11.65
N HIS A 182 15.04 -11.89 12.02
CA HIS A 182 15.72 -13.16 12.21
C HIS A 182 15.06 -13.99 13.32
N GLN A 183 14.81 -13.40 14.49
CA GLN A 183 14.12 -14.08 15.60
C GLN A 183 12.58 -14.13 15.42
N GLY A 184 12.03 -13.51 14.39
CA GLY A 184 10.62 -13.59 14.04
C GLY A 184 9.71 -12.58 14.71
N ALA A 185 10.20 -11.72 15.60
CA ALA A 185 9.36 -10.73 16.30
C ALA A 185 8.49 -9.93 15.33
N LEU A 186 9.07 -9.41 14.23
CA LEU A 186 8.34 -8.65 13.23
C LEU A 186 7.37 -9.52 12.42
N PHE A 187 7.70 -10.78 12.12
CA PHE A 187 6.80 -11.71 11.46
C PHE A 187 5.59 -12.06 12.33
N PHE A 188 5.83 -12.36 13.62
CA PHE A 188 4.75 -12.73 14.55
C PHE A 188 3.84 -11.53 14.86
N VAL A 189 4.41 -10.34 15.07
CA VAL A 189 3.58 -9.13 15.27
C VAL A 189 2.76 -8.84 14.02
N ALA A 190 3.34 -8.95 12.82
CA ALA A 190 2.61 -8.74 11.58
C ALA A 190 1.48 -9.78 11.41
N ALA A 191 1.76 -11.06 11.64
CA ALA A 191 0.74 -12.12 11.60
C ALA A 191 -0.34 -11.91 12.66
N GLY A 192 0.03 -11.57 13.89
CA GLY A 192 -0.90 -11.27 14.98
C GLY A 192 -1.83 -10.10 14.67
N VAL A 193 -1.31 -9.04 14.07
CA VAL A 193 -2.11 -7.89 13.62
C VAL A 193 -3.10 -8.29 12.53
N MET A 194 -2.72 -9.18 11.60
CA MET A 194 -3.65 -9.72 10.60
C MET A 194 -4.80 -10.49 11.27
N LEU A 195 -4.50 -11.34 12.26
CA LEU A 195 -5.53 -12.05 13.01
C LEU A 195 -6.44 -11.09 13.79
N ILE A 196 -5.87 -10.10 14.46
CA ILE A 196 -6.63 -9.08 15.21
C ILE A 196 -7.50 -8.24 14.26
N SER A 197 -7.05 -7.96 13.04
CA SER A 197 -7.80 -7.18 12.07
C SER A 197 -9.09 -7.84 11.58
N VAL A 198 -9.27 -9.14 11.83
CA VAL A 198 -10.52 -9.86 11.57
C VAL A 198 -11.66 -9.37 12.48
N PHE A 199 -11.38 -9.02 13.74
CA PHE A 199 -12.43 -8.61 14.68
C PHE A 199 -13.21 -7.36 14.26
N PRO A 200 -12.57 -6.26 13.85
CA PRO A 200 -13.30 -5.11 13.32
C PRO A 200 -14.15 -5.42 12.09
N LEU A 201 -13.71 -6.37 11.24
CA LEU A 201 -14.48 -6.78 10.07
C LEU A 201 -15.79 -7.48 10.41
N LEU A 202 -15.85 -8.18 11.54
CA LEU A 202 -17.10 -8.83 11.99
C LEU A 202 -18.22 -7.82 12.31
N LEU A 203 -17.88 -6.56 12.55
CA LEU A 203 -18.87 -5.47 12.75
C LEU A 203 -19.52 -5.03 11.43
N LEU A 204 -18.92 -5.39 10.28
CA LEU A 204 -19.36 -4.95 8.96
C LEU A 204 -20.39 -5.92 8.37
N PRO A 205 -21.32 -5.44 7.54
CA PRO A 205 -22.15 -6.32 6.72
C PRO A 205 -21.31 -7.02 5.66
N GLU A 206 -21.83 -8.09 5.08
CA GLU A 206 -21.10 -8.87 4.05
C GLU A 206 -20.79 -8.05 2.79
N GLY A 207 -21.60 -7.07 2.47
CA GLY A 207 -21.55 -6.37 1.19
C GLY A 207 -22.19 -7.19 0.06
N GLY A 208 -21.97 -6.77 -1.18
CA GLY A 208 -22.58 -7.37 -2.35
C GLY A 208 -23.84 -6.62 -2.79
N ILE A 209 -24.27 -6.91 -4.02
CA ILE A 209 -25.48 -6.31 -4.60
C ILE A 209 -26.69 -6.93 -3.91
N GLN A 210 -27.19 -6.30 -2.85
CA GLN A 210 -28.58 -6.54 -2.48
C GLN A 210 -29.43 -5.94 -3.62
N LYS A 211 -30.35 -6.74 -4.16
CA LYS A 211 -31.31 -6.39 -5.23
C LYS A 211 -32.23 -5.17 -4.93
N LYS A 212 -31.85 -4.30 -4.03
CA LYS A 212 -32.53 -3.06 -3.67
C LYS A 212 -31.72 -1.88 -4.18
N ASP A 213 -31.96 -1.58 -5.42
CA ASP A 213 -31.95 -0.28 -6.09
C ASP A 213 -31.48 0.89 -5.21
N HIS A 214 -30.23 1.32 -5.42
CA HIS A 214 -29.97 2.74 -5.31
C HIS A 214 -30.48 3.40 -6.59
N PRO A 215 -31.58 4.18 -6.55
CA PRO A 215 -32.18 4.76 -7.76
C PRO A 215 -31.23 5.65 -8.57
N GLU A 216 -30.14 6.11 -7.93
CA GLU A 216 -29.11 6.93 -8.59
C GLU A 216 -28.19 6.08 -9.53
N ASP A 217 -28.07 4.78 -9.33
CA ASP A 217 -27.25 3.90 -10.17
C ASP A 217 -28.06 3.30 -11.35
N ALA A 218 -29.40 3.23 -11.24
CA ALA A 218 -30.26 2.65 -12.27
C ALA A 218 -30.35 3.47 -13.58
N ASN A 219 -30.08 4.77 -13.52
CA ASN A 219 -30.16 5.67 -14.68
C ASN A 219 -28.88 5.69 -15.54
N ARG A 220 -27.86 4.87 -15.20
CA ARG A 220 -26.56 4.81 -15.90
C ARG A 220 -26.42 3.66 -16.91
N ASN A 221 -27.40 2.78 -17.00
CA ASN A 221 -27.33 1.57 -17.85
C ASN A 221 -27.45 1.82 -19.37
N SER A 222 -27.48 3.10 -19.83
CA SER A 222 -27.73 3.43 -21.25
C SER A 222 -26.51 3.83 -22.09
N THR A 223 -25.26 3.77 -21.55
CA THR A 223 -24.06 4.20 -22.30
C THR A 223 -22.91 3.20 -22.24
N GLY A 224 -23.20 1.92 -22.55
CA GLY A 224 -22.23 0.81 -22.35
C GLY A 224 -20.87 0.99 -23.05
N ASP A 225 -20.85 1.46 -24.29
CA ASP A 225 -19.61 1.51 -25.10
C ASP A 225 -18.75 2.75 -24.79
N SER A 226 -19.39 3.88 -24.55
CA SER A 226 -18.72 5.13 -24.18
C SER A 226 -18.09 5.05 -22.79
N SER A 227 -18.75 4.40 -21.83
CA SER A 227 -18.27 4.22 -20.46
C SER A 227 -17.02 3.33 -20.39
N ALA A 228 -16.95 2.26 -21.18
CA ALA A 228 -15.81 1.37 -21.23
C ALA A 228 -14.54 2.07 -21.77
N ARG A 229 -14.68 2.88 -22.82
CA ARG A 229 -13.57 3.67 -23.36
C ARG A 229 -13.04 4.69 -22.35
N VAL A 230 -13.91 5.40 -21.66
CA VAL A 230 -13.52 6.36 -20.62
C VAL A 230 -12.79 5.66 -19.48
N PHE A 231 -13.24 4.48 -19.07
CA PHE A 231 -12.58 3.69 -18.03
C PHE A 231 -11.18 3.24 -18.46
N ILE A 232 -11.00 2.77 -19.71
CA ILE A 232 -9.68 2.38 -20.24
C ILE A 232 -8.73 3.59 -20.27
N ILE A 233 -9.18 4.74 -20.77
CA ILE A 233 -8.37 5.98 -20.78
C ILE A 233 -7.97 6.36 -19.35
N PHE A 234 -8.91 6.26 -18.41
CA PHE A 234 -8.64 6.51 -16.99
C PHE A 234 -7.58 5.55 -16.41
N LEU A 235 -7.66 4.25 -16.73
CA LEU A 235 -6.67 3.26 -16.29
C LEU A 235 -5.27 3.57 -16.86
N VAL A 236 -5.18 3.93 -18.14
CA VAL A 236 -3.91 4.32 -18.78
C VAL A 236 -3.34 5.57 -18.09
N ALA A 237 -4.14 6.60 -17.88
CA ALA A 237 -3.70 7.81 -17.18
C ALA A 237 -3.22 7.50 -15.76
N MET A 238 -3.97 6.68 -15.00
CA MET A 238 -3.58 6.25 -13.66
C MET A 238 -2.29 5.43 -13.66
N THR A 239 -2.05 4.60 -14.67
CA THR A 239 -0.79 3.86 -14.80
C THR A 239 0.40 4.81 -14.94
N PHE A 240 0.31 5.85 -15.78
CA PHE A 240 1.37 6.84 -15.91
C PHE A 240 1.58 7.68 -14.64
N ILE A 241 0.50 8.12 -13.98
CA ILE A 241 0.58 8.88 -12.73
C ILE A 241 1.27 8.04 -11.65
N ASN A 242 0.85 6.80 -11.48
CA ASN A 242 1.42 5.90 -10.47
C ASN A 242 2.86 5.51 -10.82
N PHE A 243 3.19 5.31 -12.10
CA PHE A 243 4.55 5.05 -12.55
C PHE A 243 5.49 6.21 -12.18
N GLY A 244 5.15 7.46 -12.52
CA GLY A 244 5.96 8.63 -12.15
C GLY A 244 6.15 8.76 -10.63
N ARG A 245 5.13 8.44 -9.86
CA ARG A 245 5.11 8.52 -8.40
C ARG A 245 5.95 7.42 -7.71
N ASN A 246 5.83 6.19 -8.19
CA ASN A 246 6.41 5.02 -7.54
C ASN A 246 7.84 4.74 -8.01
N SER A 247 8.25 5.18 -9.21
CA SER A 247 9.63 5.06 -9.71
C SER A 247 10.67 5.58 -8.72
N ILE A 248 10.34 6.66 -8.01
CA ILE A 248 11.24 7.30 -7.06
C ILE A 248 11.16 6.66 -5.67
N ALA A 249 10.06 5.99 -5.34
CA ALA A 249 9.83 5.46 -4.00
C ALA A 249 10.86 4.40 -3.57
N VAL A 250 11.42 3.65 -4.51
CA VAL A 250 12.46 2.63 -4.25
C VAL A 250 13.87 3.24 -4.25
N ILE A 251 14.14 4.18 -5.14
CA ILE A 251 15.47 4.75 -5.36
C ILE A 251 15.78 5.84 -4.35
N PHE A 252 14.80 6.66 -4.01
CA PHE A 252 15.00 7.84 -3.19
C PHE A 252 15.50 7.54 -1.76
N PRO A 253 14.96 6.57 -1.00
CA PRO A 253 15.52 6.21 0.31
C PRO A 253 16.97 5.72 0.22
N GLN A 254 17.32 5.00 -0.84
CA GLN A 254 18.70 4.55 -1.06
C GLN A 254 19.63 5.74 -1.33
N TYR A 255 19.21 6.68 -2.18
CA TYR A 255 19.96 7.89 -2.47
C TYR A 255 20.20 8.76 -1.22
N LEU A 256 19.22 8.84 -0.33
CA LEU A 256 19.37 9.58 0.93
C LEU A 256 20.44 9.00 1.85
N VAL A 257 20.60 7.69 1.86
CA VAL A 257 21.57 6.99 2.74
C VAL A 257 22.95 6.87 2.12
N LEU A 258 23.08 6.91 0.77
CA LEU A 258 24.36 6.80 0.08
C LEU A 258 25.29 7.99 0.44
N GLU A 259 26.61 7.72 0.55
CA GLU A 259 27.64 8.75 0.79
C GLU A 259 27.70 9.78 -0.37
N SER A 260 27.42 9.33 -1.60
CA SER A 260 27.32 10.21 -2.77
C SER A 260 26.02 11.01 -2.85
N GLY A 261 25.06 10.74 -1.94
CA GLY A 261 23.81 11.47 -1.81
C GLY A 261 23.84 12.41 -0.62
N PHE A 262 22.92 12.21 0.33
CA PHE A 262 22.79 13.01 1.54
C PHE A 262 23.52 12.41 2.76
N ALA A 263 23.95 11.17 2.69
CA ALA A 263 24.59 10.39 3.76
C ALA A 263 23.80 10.44 5.10
N VAL A 264 22.47 10.44 5.06
CA VAL A 264 21.64 10.53 6.25
C VAL A 264 21.64 9.23 7.03
N SER A 265 21.54 9.33 8.36
CA SER A 265 21.35 8.18 9.24
C SER A 265 19.99 7.52 9.04
N SER A 266 19.86 6.25 9.42
CA SER A 266 18.58 5.50 9.39
C SER A 266 17.48 6.21 10.18
N THR A 267 17.84 6.86 11.29
CA THR A 267 16.91 7.68 12.09
C THR A 267 16.39 8.89 11.32
N THR A 268 17.29 9.62 10.66
CA THR A 268 16.92 10.80 9.82
C THR A 268 16.05 10.36 8.65
N LEU A 269 16.39 9.25 8.00
CA LEU A 269 15.56 8.65 6.95
C LEU A 269 14.14 8.34 7.45
N SER A 270 14.03 7.73 8.65
CA SER A 270 12.72 7.44 9.27
C SER A 270 11.90 8.71 9.50
N TYR A 271 12.53 9.81 9.94
CA TYR A 271 11.84 11.10 10.08
C TYR A 271 11.35 11.64 8.74
N ILE A 272 12.17 11.56 7.68
CA ILE A 272 11.77 12.01 6.34
C ILE A 272 10.56 11.19 5.83
N VAL A 273 10.58 9.88 5.98
CA VAL A 273 9.48 9.00 5.59
C VAL A 273 8.22 9.25 6.44
N ASN A 274 8.39 9.46 7.74
CA ASN A 274 7.28 9.77 8.64
C ASN A 274 6.66 11.13 8.36
N MET A 275 7.39 12.10 7.79
CA MET A 275 6.82 13.38 7.36
C MET A 275 5.72 13.20 6.31
N GLN A 276 5.92 12.27 5.34
CA GLN A 276 4.89 11.91 4.37
C GLN A 276 3.67 11.26 5.07
N SER A 277 3.90 10.35 6.02
CA SER A 277 2.82 9.70 6.76
C SER A 277 2.04 10.68 7.65
N ALA A 278 2.74 11.63 8.26
CA ALA A 278 2.12 12.72 9.04
C ALA A 278 1.24 13.61 8.15
N ALA A 279 1.72 13.97 6.95
CA ALA A 279 0.91 14.71 5.98
C ALA A 279 -0.35 13.93 5.58
N ILE A 280 -0.24 12.63 5.31
CA ILE A 280 -1.39 11.75 5.01
C ILE A 280 -2.40 11.77 6.16
N MET A 281 -1.92 11.63 7.39
CA MET A 281 -2.76 11.65 8.60
C MET A 281 -3.52 12.96 8.73
N LEU A 282 -2.83 14.10 8.60
CA LEU A 282 -3.40 15.42 8.79
C LEU A 282 -4.35 15.84 7.67
N THR A 283 -4.07 15.44 6.44
CA THR A 283 -4.76 15.97 5.24
C THR A 283 -5.80 15.01 4.66
N GLY A 284 -5.88 13.76 5.14
CA GLY A 284 -6.83 12.79 4.62
C GLY A 284 -8.29 13.26 4.68
N VAL A 285 -8.69 13.86 5.79
CA VAL A 285 -10.05 14.44 5.94
C VAL A 285 -10.25 15.64 5.01
N LEU A 286 -9.21 16.45 4.79
CA LEU A 286 -9.26 17.62 3.92
C LEU A 286 -9.42 17.27 2.45
N ALA A 287 -8.91 16.13 2.02
CA ALA A 287 -9.05 15.65 0.65
C ALA A 287 -10.53 15.53 0.24
N GLY A 288 -11.37 14.98 1.12
CA GLY A 288 -12.80 14.91 0.90
C GLY A 288 -13.49 16.28 0.85
N TRP A 289 -12.99 17.28 1.56
CA TRP A 289 -13.49 18.65 1.49
C TRP A 289 -13.09 19.33 0.18
N ILE A 290 -11.84 19.17 -0.26
CA ILE A 290 -11.34 19.68 -1.55
C ILE A 290 -12.18 19.08 -2.68
N SER A 291 -12.33 17.76 -2.73
CA SER A 291 -13.08 17.07 -3.77
C SER A 291 -14.56 17.49 -3.82
N ARG A 292 -15.20 17.74 -2.68
CA ARG A 292 -16.58 18.27 -2.67
C ARG A 292 -16.70 19.65 -3.29
N ARG A 293 -15.66 20.50 -3.20
CA ARG A 293 -15.67 21.85 -3.77
C ARG A 293 -15.25 21.90 -5.23
N THR A 294 -14.24 21.12 -5.60
CA THR A 294 -13.64 21.16 -6.94
C THR A 294 -14.13 20.04 -7.86
N GLY A 295 -14.64 18.94 -7.30
CA GLY A 295 -14.91 17.69 -8.00
C GLY A 295 -13.73 16.71 -7.91
N ASP A 296 -13.98 15.41 -8.14
CA ASP A 296 -12.98 14.37 -7.98
C ASP A 296 -11.87 14.44 -9.05
N ALA A 297 -12.20 14.72 -10.30
CA ALA A 297 -11.22 14.82 -11.38
C ALA A 297 -10.27 16.03 -11.22
N PRO A 298 -10.74 17.27 -10.94
CA PRO A 298 -9.84 18.37 -10.61
C PRO A 298 -8.99 18.13 -9.36
N ALA A 299 -9.54 17.49 -8.31
CA ALA A 299 -8.77 17.15 -7.12
C ALA A 299 -7.62 16.15 -7.43
N LEU A 300 -7.87 15.18 -8.32
CA LEU A 300 -6.85 14.28 -8.85
C LEU A 300 -5.74 15.03 -9.59
N LEU A 301 -6.10 16.00 -10.44
CA LEU A 301 -5.14 16.83 -11.18
C LEU A 301 -4.31 17.70 -10.24
N ILE A 302 -4.92 18.33 -9.23
CA ILE A 302 -4.21 19.12 -8.20
C ILE A 302 -3.20 18.22 -7.47
N GLY A 303 -3.60 17.03 -7.03
CA GLY A 303 -2.70 16.07 -6.39
C GLY A 303 -1.54 15.68 -7.31
N THR A 304 -1.81 15.41 -8.59
CA THR A 304 -0.77 15.06 -9.57
C THR A 304 0.21 16.21 -9.80
N ALA A 305 -0.28 17.43 -9.98
CA ALA A 305 0.56 18.62 -10.14
C ALA A 305 1.47 18.85 -8.91
N LEU A 306 0.90 18.69 -7.72
CA LEU A 306 1.67 18.81 -6.48
C LEU A 306 2.78 17.75 -6.37
N THR A 307 2.52 16.50 -6.81
CA THR A 307 3.55 15.46 -6.92
C THR A 307 4.66 15.87 -7.87
N ILE A 308 4.32 16.35 -9.08
CA ILE A 308 5.31 16.76 -10.08
C ILE A 308 6.24 17.83 -9.53
N VAL A 309 5.67 18.88 -8.92
CA VAL A 309 6.45 19.96 -8.32
C VAL A 309 7.34 19.45 -7.19
N ALA A 310 6.80 18.65 -6.28
CA ALA A 310 7.57 18.11 -5.15
C ALA A 310 8.74 17.23 -5.63
N LEU A 311 8.50 16.34 -6.60
CA LEU A 311 9.53 15.46 -7.14
C LEU A 311 10.58 16.24 -7.94
N PHE A 312 10.18 17.24 -8.70
CA PHE A 312 11.13 18.11 -9.44
C PHE A 312 12.04 18.85 -8.47
N VAL A 313 11.49 19.47 -7.41
CA VAL A 313 12.29 20.15 -6.40
C VAL A 313 13.23 19.17 -5.68
N MET A 314 12.76 17.97 -5.34
CA MET A 314 13.61 16.94 -4.72
C MET A 314 14.75 16.48 -5.63
N ALA A 315 14.56 16.49 -6.95
CA ALA A 315 15.59 16.09 -7.91
C ALA A 315 16.73 17.09 -8.05
N ILE A 316 16.47 18.38 -7.81
CA ILE A 316 17.45 19.44 -8.01
C ILE A 316 18.01 20.01 -6.69
N THR A 317 17.41 19.68 -5.53
CA THR A 317 17.84 20.25 -4.26
C THR A 317 18.93 19.43 -3.58
N ALA A 318 19.92 20.13 -3.00
CA ALA A 318 20.88 19.58 -2.06
C ALA A 318 20.53 19.92 -0.60
N CYS A 319 19.38 20.57 -0.34
CA CYS A 319 18.99 21.08 0.95
C CYS A 319 18.09 20.07 1.69
N LEU A 320 18.57 19.48 2.80
CA LEU A 320 17.83 18.48 3.56
C LEU A 320 16.49 18.99 4.12
N PRO A 321 16.37 20.19 4.71
CA PRO A 321 15.08 20.75 5.12
C PRO A 321 14.05 20.81 3.99
N LEU A 322 14.46 21.11 2.77
CA LEU A 322 13.57 21.17 1.62
C LEU A 322 13.06 19.74 1.23
N ILE A 323 13.87 18.72 1.43
CA ILE A 323 13.47 17.33 1.29
C ILE A 323 12.32 16.97 2.25
N TYR A 324 12.37 17.40 3.52
CA TYR A 324 11.29 17.21 4.49
C TYR A 324 9.99 17.88 4.02
N ILE A 325 10.08 19.13 3.56
CA ILE A 325 8.93 19.88 3.05
C ILE A 325 8.33 19.19 1.81
N CYS A 326 9.17 18.77 0.86
CA CYS A 326 8.72 18.07 -0.33
C CYS A 326 8.05 16.72 0.02
N ASN A 327 8.58 15.96 0.99
CA ASN A 327 7.92 14.73 1.44
C ASN A 327 6.58 15.00 2.13
N PHE A 328 6.44 16.10 2.86
CA PHE A 328 5.15 16.53 3.39
C PHE A 328 4.14 16.79 2.25
N PHE A 329 4.51 17.55 1.24
CA PHE A 329 3.65 17.80 0.07
C PHE A 329 3.35 16.53 -0.73
N ARG A 330 4.28 15.59 -0.83
CA ARG A 330 4.03 14.25 -1.40
C ARG A 330 2.95 13.51 -0.63
N GLY A 331 2.93 13.60 0.70
CA GLY A 331 1.88 13.02 1.53
C GLY A 331 0.49 13.61 1.24
N ILE A 332 0.39 14.95 1.13
CA ILE A 332 -0.85 15.63 0.72
C ILE A 332 -1.32 15.13 -0.65
N SER A 333 -0.41 15.12 -1.60
CA SER A 333 -0.68 14.71 -2.97
C SER A 333 -1.11 13.24 -3.04
N GLU A 334 -0.50 12.35 -2.26
CA GLU A 334 -0.84 10.94 -2.19
C GLU A 334 -2.29 10.73 -1.78
N VAL A 335 -2.76 11.45 -0.76
CA VAL A 335 -4.15 11.38 -0.32
C VAL A 335 -5.10 11.89 -1.40
N LEU A 336 -4.80 13.03 -2.03
CA LEU A 336 -5.64 13.58 -3.10
C LEU A 336 -5.72 12.62 -4.29
N ILE A 337 -4.60 12.09 -4.75
CA ILE A 337 -4.57 11.14 -5.86
C ILE A 337 -5.34 9.87 -5.50
N PHE A 338 -5.05 9.27 -4.33
CA PHE A 338 -5.63 7.99 -3.94
C PHE A 338 -7.14 8.11 -3.74
N SER A 339 -7.62 9.09 -2.95
CA SER A 339 -9.03 9.24 -2.66
C SER A 339 -9.85 9.65 -3.88
N SER A 340 -9.34 10.58 -4.69
CA SER A 340 -10.05 11.07 -5.88
C SER A 340 -10.03 10.05 -7.01
N SER A 341 -8.92 9.33 -7.23
CA SER A 341 -8.87 8.26 -8.24
C SER A 341 -9.79 7.10 -7.88
N TYR A 342 -9.86 6.74 -6.58
CA TYR A 342 -10.80 5.73 -6.10
C TYR A 342 -12.25 6.15 -6.31
N ALA A 343 -12.60 7.41 -6.04
CA ALA A 343 -13.93 7.94 -6.29
C ALA A 343 -14.27 7.93 -7.79
N CYS A 344 -13.36 8.40 -8.66
CA CYS A 344 -13.52 8.34 -10.11
C CYS A 344 -13.70 6.90 -10.60
N ALA A 345 -12.84 5.97 -10.16
CA ALA A 345 -12.97 4.56 -10.50
C ALA A 345 -14.35 4.00 -10.11
N SER A 346 -14.79 4.29 -8.88
CA SER A 346 -16.07 3.79 -8.36
C SER A 346 -17.30 4.33 -9.10
N ILE A 347 -17.15 5.46 -9.79
CA ILE A 347 -18.20 6.04 -10.65
C ILE A 347 -18.23 5.36 -12.01
N LEU A 348 -17.06 5.02 -12.55
CA LEU A 348 -16.91 4.43 -13.89
C LEU A 348 -17.17 2.92 -13.89
N ILE A 349 -17.05 2.27 -12.73
CA ILE A 349 -17.18 0.81 -12.60
C ILE A 349 -18.64 0.41 -12.35
N PRO A 350 -19.25 -0.42 -13.22
CA PRO A 350 -20.60 -0.92 -13.02
C PRO A 350 -20.67 -1.89 -11.82
N PRO A 351 -21.82 -1.98 -11.13
CA PRO A 351 -21.97 -2.80 -9.93
C PRO A 351 -21.71 -4.30 -10.15
N GLU A 352 -22.05 -4.81 -11.32
CA GLU A 352 -22.01 -6.26 -11.66
C GLU A 352 -20.58 -6.80 -11.70
N ASN A 353 -19.62 -5.98 -12.17
CA ASN A 353 -18.21 -6.35 -12.34
C ASN A 353 -17.29 -5.56 -11.39
N ARG A 354 -17.81 -5.11 -10.25
CA ARG A 354 -17.15 -4.15 -9.38
C ARG A 354 -15.80 -4.65 -8.88
N ALA A 355 -15.72 -5.86 -8.36
CA ALA A 355 -14.48 -6.37 -7.80
C ALA A 355 -13.43 -6.64 -8.90
N ARG A 356 -13.83 -7.19 -10.05
CA ARG A 356 -12.92 -7.41 -11.18
C ARG A 356 -12.32 -6.12 -11.72
N LEU A 357 -13.15 -5.09 -11.92
CA LEU A 357 -12.70 -3.81 -12.48
C LEU A 357 -11.91 -2.99 -11.45
N PHE A 358 -12.22 -3.10 -10.14
CA PHE A 358 -11.34 -2.59 -9.10
C PHE A 358 -10.00 -3.34 -9.05
N GLY A 359 -9.98 -4.63 -9.36
CA GLY A 359 -8.74 -5.38 -9.54
C GLY A 359 -7.86 -4.74 -10.62
N LEU A 360 -8.42 -4.41 -11.80
CA LEU A 360 -7.72 -3.70 -12.87
C LEU A 360 -7.27 -2.28 -12.45
N PHE A 361 -8.11 -1.55 -11.75
CA PHE A 361 -7.74 -0.23 -11.22
C PHE A 361 -6.57 -0.34 -10.24
N ASN A 362 -6.65 -1.26 -9.28
CA ASN A 362 -5.56 -1.50 -8.34
C ASN A 362 -4.27 -1.96 -9.05
N ALA A 363 -4.38 -2.71 -10.15
CA ALA A 363 -3.23 -3.10 -10.95
C ALA A 363 -2.42 -1.90 -11.45
N THR A 364 -3.05 -0.73 -11.70
CA THR A 364 -2.32 0.49 -12.09
C THR A 364 -1.35 0.97 -11.00
N PHE A 365 -1.68 0.75 -9.71
CA PHE A 365 -0.79 1.07 -8.60
C PHE A 365 0.38 0.09 -8.52
N PHE A 366 0.14 -1.18 -8.78
CA PHE A 366 1.13 -2.24 -8.61
C PHE A 366 2.07 -2.38 -9.80
N LEU A 367 1.57 -2.29 -11.03
CA LEU A 367 2.38 -2.32 -12.25
C LEU A 367 3.47 -1.24 -12.27
N SER A 368 3.20 -0.11 -11.64
CA SER A 368 4.15 0.99 -11.56
C SER A 368 5.41 0.70 -10.72
N TRP A 369 5.38 -0.34 -9.89
CA TRP A 369 6.54 -0.79 -9.11
C TRP A 369 7.45 -1.75 -9.89
N TRP A 370 6.98 -2.30 -11.00
CA TRP A 370 7.74 -3.31 -11.77
C TRP A 370 8.91 -2.70 -12.56
N LEU A 371 8.72 -1.55 -13.18
CA LEU A 371 9.71 -0.92 -14.05
C LEU A 371 10.98 -0.43 -13.33
N PRO A 372 10.94 0.14 -12.12
CA PRO A 372 12.16 0.55 -11.41
C PRO A 372 13.14 -0.59 -11.11
N GLY A 373 12.65 -1.81 -10.98
CA GLY A 373 13.48 -3.00 -10.71
C GLY A 373 14.33 -3.46 -11.90
N GLN A 374 14.07 -2.94 -13.11
CA GLN A 374 14.74 -3.37 -14.34
C GLN A 374 15.96 -2.51 -14.74
N THR A 375 16.26 -1.42 -14.03
CA THR A 375 17.42 -0.59 -14.34
C THR A 375 18.71 -1.33 -14.00
N LYS A 376 19.39 -1.86 -15.02
CA LYS A 376 20.75 -2.39 -14.93
C LYS A 376 21.67 -1.27 -14.40
N GLN A 377 22.16 -1.40 -13.19
CA GLN A 377 23.36 -0.67 -12.81
C GLN A 377 24.52 -1.19 -13.65
N SER A 378 25.16 -0.31 -14.42
CA SER A 378 26.45 -0.61 -15.04
C SER A 378 27.44 -1.04 -13.95
N PRO A 379 28.29 -2.04 -14.19
CA PRO A 379 29.27 -2.49 -13.21
C PRO A 379 30.43 -1.49 -13.18
N THR A 380 30.25 -0.38 -12.49
CA THR A 380 31.36 0.52 -12.17
C THR A 380 31.59 0.47 -10.68
N GLY A 381 32.62 -0.27 -10.29
CA GLY A 381 33.40 -0.09 -9.07
C GLY A 381 32.67 -0.20 -7.74
N SER A 382 32.73 -1.34 -7.11
CA SER A 382 32.52 -1.47 -5.66
C SER A 382 33.71 -0.83 -4.93
N PRO A 383 33.46 0.17 -4.07
CA PRO A 383 34.40 0.47 -3.00
C PRO A 383 33.75 0.08 -1.66
N PHE A 384 33.56 -1.20 -1.40
CA PHE A 384 33.35 -1.66 -0.04
C PHE A 384 34.47 -2.62 0.32
N ALA A 385 35.41 -2.09 1.09
CA ALA A 385 36.42 -2.84 1.80
C ALA A 385 35.75 -3.91 2.66
N SER A 386 36.33 -5.10 2.59
CA SER A 386 36.05 -6.20 3.51
C SER A 386 36.06 -5.74 4.97
N PRO A 387 35.16 -6.26 5.82
CA PRO A 387 35.20 -5.99 7.25
C PRO A 387 36.53 -6.48 7.83
N PRO A 388 37.08 -5.79 8.83
CA PRO A 388 38.31 -6.26 9.49
C PRO A 388 38.03 -7.59 10.17
N SER A 389 38.90 -8.55 9.89
CA SER A 389 38.98 -9.81 10.62
C SER A 389 39.10 -9.54 12.12
N SER A 390 38.12 -10.03 12.88
CA SER A 390 38.16 -10.04 14.34
C SER A 390 39.37 -10.86 14.87
N PRO A 391 39.98 -10.41 15.98
CA PRO A 391 40.99 -11.16 16.69
C PRO A 391 40.45 -12.40 17.40
#